data_f236f007980f317b88464421caed77ed
#
_entry.id   f236f007980f317b88464421caed77ed
#
_cell.length_a   1.000
_cell.length_b   1.000
_cell.length_c   1.000
_cell.angle_alpha   90.00
_cell.angle_beta   90.00
_cell.angle_gamma   90.00
#
_symmetry.space_group_name_H-M   'P 1'
#
loop_
_entity.id
_entity.type
_entity.pdbx_description
1 polymer ?
#
loop_
_entity_poly.entity_id
_entity_poly.type
_entity_poly.pdbx_seq_one_letter_code
_entity_poly.pdbx_strand_id
1 'polypeptide(L)'
;MSQSSFGNKFKVTTWGESHGKALGAVVDGCPAGLSLCEEDIQIFLDRRKPGQSKYTTARKEGDLVEILSGVFEGKTTGTPISLMVKNTDQRSRDYGNIAYSYRPGHADYTFDQKYGFRDYRGGGRSSGRETIGRVAAGAIASKILNELGISICTYTKSIGPVEITSFDKEEINNNAFYMPDAQAAAKAGKYLEECMKNQDSAGGVIECRITGTPAGLGDPVFDKLSALLAHALMSIGAVKAVEIGDGIAVTSLNGSTDNDGFAIKDGKITKTSNHAGGIMGGISDGSEIVLRAYIKPTPSISQPQQTVSKDKEPISLEIHGRHDPVIVPRAVVVVESMAAITLADALFVNMSSQIDRVRDFYRK
;
A
#
# COMPACT_ATOMS: atom_id res chain seq x y z
N MET A 1 -2.02 15.77 -17.48
CA MET A 1 -2.91 15.94 -16.32
C MET A 1 -2.47 14.93 -15.25
N SER A 2 -2.50 15.29 -13.97
CA SER A 2 -2.18 14.33 -12.89
C SER A 2 -3.35 13.35 -12.74
N GLN A 3 -3.04 12.06 -12.68
CA GLN A 3 -4.04 11.02 -12.50
C GLN A 3 -4.16 10.69 -11.00
N SER A 4 -5.27 11.06 -10.37
CA SER A 4 -5.57 10.79 -8.96
C SER A 4 -6.63 9.70 -8.79
N SER A 5 -6.92 8.95 -9.85
CA SER A 5 -7.89 7.85 -9.88
C SER A 5 -7.21 6.54 -10.25
N PHE A 6 -7.64 5.46 -9.64
CA PHE A 6 -7.15 4.09 -9.84
C PHE A 6 -8.34 3.12 -9.91
N GLY A 7 -8.24 2.07 -10.73
CA GLY A 7 -9.30 1.07 -10.98
C GLY A 7 -10.24 1.45 -12.13
N ASN A 8 -10.97 0.47 -12.63
CA ASN A 8 -11.90 0.57 -13.76
C ASN A 8 -13.37 0.48 -13.30
N LYS A 9 -13.73 -0.61 -12.61
CA LYS A 9 -15.08 -0.88 -12.10
C LYS A 9 -15.18 -0.53 -10.62
N PHE A 10 -14.22 -0.92 -9.80
CA PHE A 10 -14.04 -0.43 -8.44
C PHE A 10 -13.01 0.70 -8.49
N LYS A 11 -13.49 1.90 -8.63
CA LYS A 11 -12.66 3.07 -8.90
C LYS A 11 -12.48 3.94 -7.67
N VAL A 12 -11.23 4.28 -7.38
CA VAL A 12 -10.86 5.13 -6.25
C VAL A 12 -10.25 6.42 -6.77
N THR A 13 -10.77 7.57 -6.34
CA THR A 13 -10.16 8.87 -6.59
C THR A 13 -9.75 9.50 -5.28
N THR A 14 -8.43 9.68 -5.04
CA THR A 14 -7.92 10.34 -3.83
C THR A 14 -7.76 11.84 -4.04
N TRP A 15 -8.01 12.63 -2.99
CA TRP A 15 -7.93 14.08 -3.00
C TRP A 15 -7.35 14.64 -1.70
N GLY A 16 -7.01 15.92 -1.70
CA GLY A 16 -6.45 16.62 -0.55
C GLY A 16 -4.93 16.45 -0.41
N GLU A 17 -4.34 17.17 0.54
CA GLU A 17 -2.90 17.32 0.73
C GLU A 17 -2.53 17.31 2.20
N SER A 18 -1.26 17.00 2.49
CA SER A 18 -0.77 16.83 3.86
C SER A 18 -0.92 18.06 4.76
N HIS A 19 -0.95 19.26 4.18
CA HIS A 19 -1.11 20.53 4.89
C HIS A 19 -2.37 21.30 4.44
N GLY A 20 -3.28 20.63 3.70
CA GLY A 20 -4.63 21.12 3.41
C GLY A 20 -5.55 20.98 4.63
N LYS A 21 -6.81 21.39 4.49
CA LYS A 21 -7.83 21.29 5.54
C LYS A 21 -8.20 19.84 5.84
N ALA A 22 -8.26 19.02 4.78
CA ALA A 22 -8.64 17.62 4.84
C ALA A 22 -8.05 16.87 3.64
N LEU A 23 -8.15 15.57 3.68
CA LEU A 23 -7.87 14.66 2.57
C LEU A 23 -8.84 13.48 2.64
N GLY A 24 -8.97 12.75 1.54
CA GLY A 24 -9.90 11.63 1.50
C GLY A 24 -9.90 10.90 0.18
N ALA A 25 -10.97 10.15 -0.04
CA ALA A 25 -11.20 9.41 -1.27
C ALA A 25 -12.68 9.43 -1.66
N VAL A 26 -12.93 9.25 -2.93
CA VAL A 26 -14.25 8.85 -3.47
C VAL A 26 -14.08 7.45 -4.04
N VAL A 27 -14.91 6.52 -3.57
CA VAL A 27 -15.01 5.16 -4.08
C VAL A 27 -16.26 5.06 -4.93
N ASP A 28 -16.10 4.72 -6.20
CA ASP A 28 -17.19 4.49 -7.14
C ASP A 28 -17.20 3.01 -7.58
N GLY A 29 -18.39 2.45 -7.87
CA GLY A 29 -18.54 1.06 -8.27
C GLY A 29 -18.59 0.05 -7.11
N CYS A 30 -18.74 0.50 -5.86
CA CYS A 30 -19.05 -0.40 -4.73
C CYS A 30 -20.49 -0.91 -4.88
N PRO A 31 -20.76 -2.23 -4.85
CA PRO A 31 -22.11 -2.76 -4.90
C PRO A 31 -23.00 -2.27 -3.76
N ALA A 32 -24.30 -2.11 -4.01
CA ALA A 32 -25.27 -1.81 -2.98
C ALA A 32 -25.46 -3.00 -2.02
N GLY A 33 -25.79 -2.70 -0.76
CA GLY A 33 -26.16 -3.70 0.24
C GLY A 33 -25.00 -4.24 1.09
N LEU A 34 -23.76 -3.84 0.85
CA LEU A 34 -22.62 -4.14 1.72
C LEU A 34 -22.82 -3.41 3.06
N SER A 35 -22.75 -4.13 4.18
CA SER A 35 -22.73 -3.50 5.52
C SER A 35 -21.47 -2.66 5.65
N LEU A 36 -21.60 -1.36 6.01
CA LEU A 36 -20.47 -0.44 6.12
C LEU A 36 -20.75 0.67 7.13
N CYS A 37 -19.79 0.89 8.03
CA CYS A 37 -19.75 2.01 8.96
C CYS A 37 -18.31 2.57 9.07
N GLU A 38 -18.14 3.69 9.75
CA GLU A 38 -16.84 4.33 9.94
C GLU A 38 -15.85 3.42 10.67
N GLU A 39 -16.31 2.62 11.63
CA GLU A 39 -15.49 1.69 12.41
C GLU A 39 -14.82 0.63 11.54
N ASP A 40 -15.49 0.14 10.50
CA ASP A 40 -14.95 -0.82 9.54
C ASP A 40 -13.70 -0.26 8.83
N ILE A 41 -13.69 1.04 8.57
CA ILE A 41 -12.61 1.76 7.89
C ILE A 41 -11.54 2.20 8.91
N GLN A 42 -11.98 2.62 10.10
CA GLN A 42 -11.10 3.16 11.14
C GLN A 42 -10.06 2.15 11.60
N ILE A 43 -10.42 0.87 11.71
CA ILE A 43 -9.48 -0.22 12.06
C ILE A 43 -8.28 -0.25 11.11
N PHE A 44 -8.48 -0.02 9.81
CA PHE A 44 -7.40 0.05 8.83
C PHE A 44 -6.59 1.35 8.97
N LEU A 45 -7.25 2.47 9.16
CA LEU A 45 -6.59 3.76 9.37
C LEU A 45 -5.77 3.79 10.65
N ASP A 46 -6.21 3.10 11.69
CA ASP A 46 -5.48 2.98 12.95
C ASP A 46 -4.14 2.25 12.78
N ARG A 47 -4.06 1.27 11.90
CA ARG A 47 -2.79 0.61 11.54
C ARG A 47 -1.85 1.52 10.73
N ARG A 48 -2.40 2.52 10.03
CA ARG A 48 -1.63 3.48 9.22
C ARG A 48 -1.17 4.71 10.00
N LYS A 49 -1.94 5.18 10.99
CA LYS A 49 -1.74 6.47 11.67
C LYS A 49 -0.33 6.62 12.26
N PRO A 50 0.18 7.84 12.43
CA PRO A 50 1.45 8.09 13.11
C PRO A 50 1.34 7.85 14.63
N GLY A 51 2.50 7.77 15.32
CA GLY A 51 2.52 7.76 16.79
C GLY A 51 2.19 6.43 17.46
N GLN A 52 2.28 5.30 16.72
CA GLN A 52 1.94 3.97 17.25
C GLN A 52 3.04 3.34 18.11
N SER A 53 4.30 3.78 17.95
CA SER A 53 5.44 3.24 18.68
C SER A 53 6.56 4.29 18.81
N LYS A 54 7.56 4.01 19.64
CA LYS A 54 8.78 4.86 19.75
C LYS A 54 9.60 4.94 18.44
N TYR A 55 9.32 4.06 17.49
CA TYR A 55 9.97 3.99 16.18
C TYR A 55 9.19 4.72 15.07
N THR A 56 8.13 5.43 15.43
CA THR A 56 7.35 6.25 14.52
C THR A 56 7.40 7.71 14.97
N THR A 57 7.05 8.62 14.05
CA THR A 57 6.99 10.05 14.36
C THR A 57 6.14 10.34 15.60
N ALA A 58 6.58 11.30 16.42
CA ALA A 58 5.82 11.76 17.58
C ALA A 58 4.54 12.57 17.23
N ARG A 59 4.18 12.64 15.96
CA ARG A 59 2.96 13.29 15.48
C ARG A 59 1.73 12.53 16.01
N LYS A 60 0.75 13.25 16.53
CA LYS A 60 -0.49 12.67 17.05
C LYS A 60 -1.66 13.12 16.18
N GLU A 61 -2.12 12.23 15.31
CA GLU A 61 -3.33 12.44 14.52
C GLU A 61 -4.24 11.23 14.69
N GLY A 62 -5.53 11.46 14.97
CA GLY A 62 -6.53 10.40 15.12
C GLY A 62 -6.90 9.76 13.79
N ASP A 63 -6.68 10.47 12.68
CA ASP A 63 -7.08 10.08 11.33
C ASP A 63 -8.53 9.56 11.28
N LEU A 64 -9.43 10.26 12.03
CA LEU A 64 -10.83 9.87 12.11
C LEU A 64 -11.52 10.07 10.77
N VAL A 65 -12.11 9.00 10.25
CA VAL A 65 -12.83 9.02 8.99
C VAL A 65 -14.29 9.44 9.19
N GLU A 66 -14.80 10.22 8.24
CA GLU A 66 -16.22 10.55 8.11
C GLU A 66 -16.70 10.01 6.74
N ILE A 67 -17.81 9.26 6.74
CA ILE A 67 -18.52 8.85 5.51
C ILE A 67 -19.52 9.94 5.16
N LEU A 68 -19.34 10.62 4.03
CA LEU A 68 -20.15 11.76 3.63
C LEU A 68 -21.28 11.40 2.66
N SER A 69 -21.21 10.26 1.99
CA SER A 69 -22.21 9.77 1.03
C SER A 69 -22.07 8.28 0.77
N GLY A 70 -23.04 7.69 0.08
CA GLY A 70 -22.99 6.32 -0.43
C GLY A 70 -23.34 5.25 0.59
N VAL A 71 -23.77 5.63 1.81
CA VAL A 71 -24.23 4.72 2.86
C VAL A 71 -25.57 5.22 3.42
N PHE A 72 -26.52 4.31 3.61
CA PHE A 72 -27.80 4.57 4.23
C PHE A 72 -28.18 3.38 5.13
N GLU A 73 -28.56 3.64 6.37
CA GLU A 73 -28.91 2.64 7.40
C GLU A 73 -27.84 1.52 7.53
N GLY A 74 -26.56 1.92 7.51
CA GLY A 74 -25.41 1.01 7.65
C GLY A 74 -25.14 0.11 6.44
N LYS A 75 -25.69 0.43 5.27
CA LYS A 75 -25.47 -0.31 4.01
C LYS A 75 -25.08 0.61 2.88
N THR A 76 -24.20 0.14 2.01
CA THR A 76 -23.87 0.86 0.77
C THR A 76 -25.07 0.96 -0.15
N THR A 77 -25.18 2.08 -0.86
CA THR A 77 -26.33 2.39 -1.75
C THR A 77 -26.06 2.10 -3.23
N GLY A 78 -24.82 1.73 -3.60
CA GLY A 78 -24.39 1.61 -5.00
C GLY A 78 -24.03 2.95 -5.67
N THR A 79 -24.11 4.05 -4.93
CA THR A 79 -23.68 5.39 -5.37
C THR A 79 -22.29 5.71 -4.81
N PRO A 80 -21.59 6.76 -5.31
CA PRO A 80 -20.24 7.06 -4.86
C PRO A 80 -20.14 7.27 -3.35
N ILE A 81 -19.20 6.58 -2.71
CA ILE A 81 -18.88 6.70 -1.28
C ILE A 81 -17.78 7.75 -1.14
N SER A 82 -18.12 8.89 -0.52
CA SER A 82 -17.15 9.94 -0.23
C SER A 82 -16.65 9.82 1.20
N LEU A 83 -15.33 9.76 1.35
CA LEU A 83 -14.62 9.58 2.61
C LEU A 83 -13.74 10.80 2.88
N MET A 84 -13.75 11.29 4.11
CA MET A 84 -12.95 12.46 4.51
C MET A 84 -12.26 12.21 5.85
N VAL A 85 -11.00 12.69 5.95
CA VAL A 85 -10.23 12.78 7.20
C VAL A 85 -9.70 14.21 7.33
N LYS A 86 -9.99 14.87 8.45
CA LYS A 86 -9.50 16.22 8.74
C LYS A 86 -8.03 16.19 9.18
N ASN A 87 -7.25 17.19 8.75
CA ASN A 87 -5.90 17.42 9.27
C ASN A 87 -5.98 18.26 10.54
N THR A 88 -5.47 17.75 11.66
CA THR A 88 -5.58 18.39 12.98
C THR A 88 -4.25 18.86 13.57
N ASP A 89 -3.11 18.25 13.22
CA ASP A 89 -1.75 18.56 13.77
C ASP A 89 -0.77 18.97 12.66
N GLN A 90 -1.17 19.90 11.78
CA GLN A 90 -0.29 20.45 10.77
C GLN A 90 0.50 21.66 11.32
N ARG A 91 1.85 21.62 11.21
CA ARG A 91 2.74 22.72 11.65
C ARG A 91 3.50 23.28 10.46
N SER A 92 2.89 24.25 9.78
CA SER A 92 3.49 24.89 8.58
C SER A 92 4.78 25.68 8.87
N ARG A 93 5.04 26.07 10.14
CA ARG A 93 6.23 26.83 10.54
C ARG A 93 7.54 26.06 10.44
N ASP A 94 7.48 24.72 10.47
CA ASP A 94 8.67 23.84 10.44
C ASP A 94 9.33 23.77 9.05
N TYR A 95 8.77 24.44 8.04
CA TYR A 95 9.19 24.30 6.63
C TYR A 95 9.83 25.56 6.02
N GLY A 96 10.07 26.63 6.81
CA GLY A 96 10.63 27.90 6.31
C GLY A 96 11.98 27.75 5.61
N ASN A 97 12.89 26.98 6.20
CA ASN A 97 14.26 26.76 5.70
C ASN A 97 14.33 25.93 4.42
N ILE A 98 13.28 25.16 4.11
CA ILE A 98 13.23 24.29 2.93
C ILE A 98 12.42 24.89 1.76
N ALA A 99 11.85 26.08 1.93
CA ALA A 99 11.10 26.78 0.89
C ALA A 99 11.95 27.05 -0.37
N TYR A 100 13.23 27.36 -0.16
CA TYR A 100 14.19 27.77 -1.20
C TYR A 100 15.24 26.70 -1.52
N SER A 101 15.09 25.48 -0.98
CA SER A 101 16.04 24.38 -1.21
C SER A 101 15.33 23.13 -1.70
N TYR A 102 16.11 22.21 -2.28
CA TYR A 102 15.61 20.90 -2.72
C TYR A 102 16.11 19.82 -1.76
N ARG A 103 15.21 19.23 -1.00
CA ARG A 103 15.57 18.15 -0.08
C ARG A 103 16.01 16.91 -0.84
N PRO A 104 17.18 16.32 -0.51
CA PRO A 104 17.59 15.05 -1.10
C PRO A 104 16.54 13.96 -0.91
N GLY A 105 16.31 13.18 -1.95
CA GLY A 105 15.38 12.04 -1.91
C GLY A 105 13.88 12.39 -1.85
N HIS A 106 13.50 13.69 -1.86
CA HIS A 106 12.11 14.16 -1.91
C HIS A 106 11.71 14.63 -3.31
N ALA A 107 10.42 14.91 -3.48
CA ALA A 107 9.84 15.33 -4.75
C ALA A 107 9.93 16.85 -5.03
N ASP A 108 10.63 17.61 -4.21
CA ASP A 108 10.65 19.07 -4.27
C ASP A 108 11.03 19.60 -5.65
N TYR A 109 12.16 19.14 -6.18
CA TYR A 109 12.66 19.53 -7.49
C TYR A 109 11.69 19.10 -8.63
N THR A 110 11.21 17.86 -8.57
CA THR A 110 10.33 17.32 -9.63
C THR A 110 8.97 18.00 -9.67
N PHE A 111 8.45 18.46 -8.54
CA PHE A 111 7.22 19.27 -8.48
C PHE A 111 7.41 20.65 -9.11
N ASP A 112 8.51 21.35 -8.76
CA ASP A 112 8.81 22.65 -9.38
C ASP A 112 9.01 22.50 -10.91
N GLN A 113 9.69 21.44 -11.37
CA GLN A 113 9.88 21.20 -12.80
C GLN A 113 8.57 20.85 -13.53
N LYS A 114 7.70 20.09 -12.89
CA LYS A 114 6.44 19.64 -13.52
C LYS A 114 5.34 20.69 -13.51
N TYR A 115 5.19 21.41 -12.39
CA TYR A 115 4.06 22.30 -12.16
C TYR A 115 4.43 23.80 -12.18
N GLY A 116 5.73 24.12 -12.25
CA GLY A 116 6.25 25.50 -12.21
C GLY A 116 6.35 26.08 -10.82
N PHE A 117 5.66 25.51 -9.83
CA PHE A 117 5.72 25.90 -8.42
C PHE A 117 5.28 24.75 -7.51
N ARG A 118 5.56 24.83 -6.22
CA ARG A 118 5.08 23.87 -5.21
C ARG A 118 4.62 24.57 -3.94
N ASP A 119 3.72 23.95 -3.21
CA ASP A 119 3.51 24.23 -1.81
C ASP A 119 4.63 23.59 -0.99
N TYR A 120 5.55 24.39 -0.45
CA TYR A 120 6.71 23.92 0.30
C TYR A 120 6.37 23.46 1.72
N ARG A 121 5.15 23.71 2.22
CA ARG A 121 4.70 23.36 3.58
C ARG A 121 4.51 21.86 3.80
N GLY A 122 5.25 21.01 3.12
CA GLY A 122 5.25 19.55 3.25
C GLY A 122 5.36 18.86 1.91
N GLY A 123 5.04 17.57 1.88
CA GLY A 123 5.09 16.77 0.64
C GLY A 123 3.84 16.88 -0.24
N GLY A 124 2.80 17.64 0.16
CA GLY A 124 1.55 17.73 -0.59
C GLY A 124 0.98 16.36 -0.93
N ARG A 125 0.70 16.12 -2.23
CA ARG A 125 0.24 14.82 -2.78
C ARG A 125 1.30 13.72 -2.75
N SER A 126 2.59 14.04 -2.61
CA SER A 126 3.67 13.04 -2.45
C SER A 126 3.95 12.66 -1.00
N SER A 127 3.21 13.22 -0.06
CA SER A 127 3.31 12.87 1.37
C SER A 127 2.73 11.49 1.66
N GLY A 128 3.29 10.78 2.65
CA GLY A 128 2.70 9.55 3.17
C GLY A 128 1.26 9.70 3.71
N ARG A 129 0.79 10.93 3.98
CA ARG A 129 -0.62 11.18 4.35
C ARG A 129 -1.61 10.93 3.21
N GLU A 130 -1.19 11.02 1.96
CA GLU A 130 -2.03 10.68 0.80
C GLU A 130 -2.58 9.24 0.91
N THR A 131 -1.82 8.34 1.52
CA THR A 131 -2.22 6.95 1.70
C THR A 131 -3.46 6.75 2.59
N ILE A 132 -3.92 7.77 3.33
CA ILE A 132 -5.20 7.74 4.07
C ILE A 132 -6.36 7.41 3.12
N GLY A 133 -6.44 8.08 1.97
CA GLY A 133 -7.49 7.82 0.99
C GLY A 133 -7.42 6.41 0.41
N ARG A 134 -6.20 5.89 0.18
CA ARG A 134 -6.00 4.51 -0.29
C ARG A 134 -6.43 3.49 0.74
N VAL A 135 -6.04 3.69 2.01
CA VAL A 135 -6.36 2.78 3.11
C VAL A 135 -7.87 2.78 3.40
N ALA A 136 -8.50 3.94 3.40
CA ALA A 136 -9.93 4.04 3.60
C ALA A 136 -10.73 3.31 2.50
N ALA A 137 -10.34 3.48 1.23
CA ALA A 137 -10.94 2.75 0.11
C ALA A 137 -10.60 1.26 0.14
N GLY A 138 -9.37 0.90 0.56
CA GLY A 138 -8.92 -0.48 0.70
C GLY A 138 -9.68 -1.26 1.76
N ALA A 139 -10.11 -0.61 2.84
CA ALA A 139 -10.97 -1.22 3.86
C ALA A 139 -12.32 -1.68 3.25
N ILE A 140 -12.94 -0.85 2.40
CA ILE A 140 -14.16 -1.21 1.68
C ILE A 140 -13.90 -2.39 0.72
N ALA A 141 -12.81 -2.33 -0.05
CA ALA A 141 -12.43 -3.41 -0.95
C ALA A 141 -12.19 -4.73 -0.19
N SER A 142 -11.47 -4.68 0.94
CA SER A 142 -11.21 -5.86 1.79
C SER A 142 -12.50 -6.46 2.33
N LYS A 143 -13.49 -5.64 2.67
CA LYS A 143 -14.80 -6.12 3.13
C LYS A 143 -15.54 -6.86 2.02
N ILE A 144 -15.50 -6.36 0.79
CA ILE A 144 -16.06 -7.07 -0.39
C ILE A 144 -15.34 -8.40 -0.60
N LEU A 145 -14.01 -8.42 -0.53
CA LEU A 145 -13.22 -9.64 -0.71
C LEU A 145 -13.53 -10.69 0.36
N ASN A 146 -13.71 -10.28 1.61
CA ASN A 146 -14.06 -11.17 2.71
C ASN A 146 -15.43 -11.84 2.52
N GLU A 147 -16.44 -11.14 1.96
CA GLU A 147 -17.73 -11.74 1.58
C GLU A 147 -17.58 -12.86 0.54
N LEU A 148 -16.49 -12.82 -0.23
CA LEU A 148 -16.16 -13.82 -1.25
C LEU A 148 -15.18 -14.89 -0.77
N GLY A 149 -14.81 -14.90 0.51
CA GLY A 149 -13.84 -15.82 1.09
C GLY A 149 -12.39 -15.57 0.70
N ILE A 150 -12.08 -14.39 0.16
CA ILE A 150 -10.70 -13.98 -0.17
C ILE A 150 -10.09 -13.29 1.03
N SER A 151 -8.95 -13.80 1.50
CA SER A 151 -8.24 -13.29 2.67
C SER A 151 -6.87 -12.74 2.27
N ILE A 152 -6.52 -11.57 2.82
CA ILE A 152 -5.23 -10.91 2.61
C ILE A 152 -4.48 -10.90 3.94
N CYS A 153 -3.24 -11.39 3.93
CA CYS A 153 -2.32 -11.38 5.06
C CYS A 153 -1.06 -10.60 4.65
N THR A 154 -0.85 -9.43 5.25
CA THR A 154 0.26 -8.54 4.91
C THR A 154 1.10 -8.26 6.15
N TYR A 155 2.42 -8.36 6.00
CA TYR A 155 3.35 -8.24 7.12
C TYR A 155 4.72 -7.70 6.67
N THR A 156 5.51 -7.28 7.64
CA THR A 156 6.90 -6.87 7.41
C THR A 156 7.78 -8.10 7.29
N LYS A 157 8.40 -8.29 6.14
CA LYS A 157 9.37 -9.36 5.86
C LYS A 157 10.76 -9.00 6.35
N SER A 158 11.19 -7.74 6.17
CA SER A 158 12.46 -7.25 6.69
C SER A 158 12.43 -5.78 7.05
N ILE A 159 13.33 -5.37 7.96
CA ILE A 159 13.69 -3.98 8.24
C ILE A 159 15.22 -3.87 8.17
N GLY A 160 15.72 -3.05 7.24
CA GLY A 160 17.14 -3.00 6.93
C GLY A 160 17.68 -4.42 6.62
N PRO A 161 18.77 -4.85 7.29
CA PRO A 161 19.36 -6.18 7.09
C PRO A 161 18.66 -7.30 7.90
N VAL A 162 17.66 -6.96 8.74
CA VAL A 162 16.99 -7.94 9.60
C VAL A 162 15.78 -8.50 8.88
N GLU A 163 15.86 -9.76 8.46
CA GLU A 163 14.78 -10.51 7.81
C GLU A 163 14.20 -11.56 8.78
N ILE A 164 12.91 -11.88 8.61
CA ILE A 164 12.24 -12.97 9.34
C ILE A 164 12.85 -14.32 8.94
N THR A 165 12.92 -15.23 9.90
CA THR A 165 13.39 -16.61 9.73
C THR A 165 12.32 -17.64 10.07
N SER A 166 11.23 -17.20 10.69
CA SER A 166 10.06 -18.01 11.03
C SER A 166 8.79 -17.24 10.75
N PHE A 167 7.66 -17.94 10.69
CA PHE A 167 6.36 -17.34 10.43
C PHE A 167 5.33 -17.82 11.45
N ASP A 168 4.87 -16.90 12.30
CA ASP A 168 3.73 -17.05 13.18
C ASP A 168 2.74 -15.91 12.87
N LYS A 169 1.57 -16.27 12.35
CA LYS A 169 0.55 -15.29 11.96
C LYS A 169 0.05 -14.43 13.13
N GLU A 170 -0.02 -15.01 14.32
CA GLU A 170 -0.52 -14.31 15.51
C GLU A 170 0.48 -13.26 16.00
N GLU A 171 1.78 -13.49 15.78
CA GLU A 171 2.83 -12.57 16.16
C GLU A 171 2.80 -11.25 15.35
N ILE A 172 2.20 -11.23 14.16
CA ILE A 172 2.11 -10.03 13.30
C ILE A 172 1.57 -8.82 14.07
N ASN A 173 0.54 -9.02 14.88
CA ASN A 173 -0.11 -7.93 15.61
C ASN A 173 0.44 -7.73 17.04
N ASN A 174 1.38 -8.56 17.48
CA ASN A 174 1.93 -8.54 18.83
C ASN A 174 3.21 -7.70 18.98
N ASN A 175 3.72 -7.14 17.88
CA ASN A 175 4.89 -6.27 17.90
C ASN A 175 4.70 -5.02 17.05
N ALA A 176 5.53 -3.99 17.33
CA ALA A 176 5.43 -2.68 16.69
C ALA A 176 5.79 -2.66 15.19
N PHE A 177 6.28 -3.77 14.65
CA PHE A 177 6.80 -3.85 13.29
C PHE A 177 5.91 -4.65 12.35
N TYR A 178 4.85 -5.30 12.85
CA TYR A 178 4.04 -6.26 12.10
C TYR A 178 4.88 -7.39 11.50
N MET A 179 5.90 -7.86 12.21
CA MET A 179 6.72 -9.01 11.83
C MET A 179 6.11 -10.30 12.38
N PRO A 180 6.00 -11.38 11.59
CA PRO A 180 5.53 -12.69 12.05
C PRO A 180 6.62 -13.50 12.77
N ASP A 181 7.68 -12.87 13.29
CA ASP A 181 8.83 -13.45 13.95
C ASP A 181 9.27 -12.56 15.11
N ALA A 182 8.96 -12.96 16.35
CA ALA A 182 9.28 -12.20 17.55
C ALA A 182 10.80 -11.94 17.72
N GLN A 183 11.65 -12.88 17.29
CA GLN A 183 13.11 -12.72 17.40
C GLN A 183 13.62 -11.71 16.37
N ALA A 184 13.11 -11.78 15.13
CA ALA A 184 13.41 -10.79 14.11
C ALA A 184 12.91 -9.41 14.53
N ALA A 185 11.71 -9.29 15.08
CA ALA A 185 11.18 -8.03 15.60
C ALA A 185 12.07 -7.42 16.68
N ALA A 186 12.56 -8.23 17.63
CA ALA A 186 13.48 -7.76 18.67
C ALA A 186 14.82 -7.28 18.08
N LYS A 187 15.37 -7.98 17.09
CA LYS A 187 16.60 -7.58 16.37
C LYS A 187 16.39 -6.30 15.56
N ALA A 188 15.24 -6.17 14.86
CA ALA A 188 14.88 -4.97 14.12
C ALA A 188 14.77 -3.73 15.03
N GLY A 189 14.21 -3.91 16.24
CA GLY A 189 14.17 -2.85 17.23
C GLY A 189 15.56 -2.33 17.62
N LYS A 190 16.53 -3.23 17.89
CA LYS A 190 17.91 -2.86 18.20
C LYS A 190 18.59 -2.14 17.03
N TYR A 191 18.42 -2.66 15.80
CA TYR A 191 18.95 -2.03 14.59
C TYR A 191 18.40 -0.60 14.40
N LEU A 192 17.10 -0.40 14.62
CA LEU A 192 16.49 0.93 14.51
C LEU A 192 16.95 1.89 15.61
N GLU A 193 17.22 1.40 16.83
CA GLU A 193 17.83 2.22 17.88
C GLU A 193 19.23 2.72 17.49
N GLU A 194 20.01 1.91 16.78
CA GLU A 194 21.29 2.34 16.21
C GLU A 194 21.11 3.37 15.10
N CYS A 195 20.16 3.15 14.16
CA CYS A 195 19.83 4.16 13.14
C CYS A 195 19.44 5.49 13.78
N MET A 196 18.59 5.48 14.81
CA MET A 196 18.15 6.69 15.50
C MET A 196 19.31 7.41 16.19
N LYS A 197 20.25 6.70 16.83
CA LYS A 197 21.46 7.29 17.41
C LYS A 197 22.33 7.97 16.35
N ASN A 198 22.38 7.39 15.16
CA ASN A 198 23.13 7.90 14.03
C ASN A 198 22.34 8.96 13.23
N GLN A 199 21.13 9.36 13.69
CA GLN A 199 20.26 10.31 12.99
C GLN A 199 19.89 9.85 11.54
N ASP A 200 19.77 8.55 11.35
CA ASP A 200 19.52 7.90 10.07
C ASP A 200 18.20 7.14 10.08
N SER A 201 17.86 6.49 8.96
CA SER A 201 16.62 5.77 8.74
C SER A 201 16.84 4.42 8.06
N ALA A 202 15.83 3.55 8.12
CA ALA A 202 15.85 2.24 7.52
C ALA A 202 14.71 2.06 6.50
N GLY A 203 15.00 1.28 5.45
CA GLY A 203 14.01 0.71 4.55
C GLY A 203 13.63 -0.71 4.99
N GLY A 204 12.99 -1.46 4.10
CA GLY A 204 12.67 -2.87 4.32
C GLY A 204 11.73 -3.42 3.27
N VAL A 205 11.24 -4.63 3.53
CA VAL A 205 10.37 -5.38 2.61
C VAL A 205 9.07 -5.73 3.31
N ILE A 206 7.97 -5.53 2.60
CA ILE A 206 6.63 -5.99 2.99
C ILE A 206 6.26 -7.16 2.09
N GLU A 207 5.78 -8.25 2.67
CA GLU A 207 5.19 -9.36 1.94
C GLU A 207 3.67 -9.38 2.17
N CYS A 208 2.93 -9.59 1.08
CA CYS A 208 1.48 -9.70 1.05
C CYS A 208 1.10 -11.04 0.43
N ARG A 209 0.35 -11.84 1.16
CA ARG A 209 -0.13 -13.18 0.76
C ARG A 209 -1.65 -13.16 0.68
N ILE A 210 -2.20 -13.65 -0.42
CA ILE A 210 -3.63 -13.59 -0.69
C ILE A 210 -4.13 -15.00 -1.02
N THR A 211 -5.10 -15.46 -0.25
CA THR A 211 -5.71 -16.79 -0.41
C THR A 211 -7.18 -16.66 -0.78
N GLY A 212 -7.74 -17.69 -1.39
CA GLY A 212 -9.16 -17.74 -1.81
C GLY A 212 -9.44 -17.01 -3.12
N THR A 213 -8.44 -16.43 -3.77
CA THR A 213 -8.62 -15.81 -5.09
C THR A 213 -9.02 -16.87 -6.14
N PRO A 214 -10.15 -16.70 -6.86
CA PRO A 214 -10.52 -17.64 -7.91
C PRO A 214 -9.53 -17.58 -9.07
N ALA A 215 -9.39 -18.70 -9.79
CA ALA A 215 -8.70 -18.70 -11.08
C ALA A 215 -9.47 -17.85 -12.10
N GLY A 216 -8.74 -17.13 -12.97
CA GLY A 216 -9.33 -16.42 -14.12
C GLY A 216 -9.39 -14.89 -13.97
N LEU A 217 -8.75 -14.27 -12.95
CA LEU A 217 -8.68 -12.81 -12.82
C LEU A 217 -7.46 -12.26 -13.56
N GLY A 218 -7.66 -11.16 -14.28
CA GLY A 218 -6.63 -10.50 -15.09
C GLY A 218 -6.68 -10.90 -16.55
N ASP A 219 -5.84 -10.28 -17.34
CA ASP A 219 -5.81 -10.41 -18.80
C ASP A 219 -4.42 -10.86 -19.30
N PRO A 220 -4.31 -11.44 -20.51
CA PRO A 220 -3.04 -12.02 -20.97
C PRO A 220 -2.03 -11.00 -21.51
N VAL A 221 -2.38 -9.72 -21.73
CA VAL A 221 -1.50 -8.74 -22.38
C VAL A 221 -1.15 -7.60 -21.42
N PHE A 222 -1.74 -6.42 -21.55
CA PHE A 222 -1.34 -5.24 -20.77
C PHE A 222 -1.90 -5.23 -19.35
N ASP A 223 -3.14 -5.67 -19.18
CA ASP A 223 -3.83 -5.70 -17.89
C ASP A 223 -3.66 -7.06 -17.17
N LYS A 224 -2.46 -7.66 -17.31
CA LYS A 224 -2.07 -8.81 -16.49
C LYS A 224 -2.31 -8.50 -15.02
N LEU A 225 -2.88 -9.43 -14.26
CA LEU A 225 -3.08 -9.23 -12.82
C LEU A 225 -1.75 -8.85 -12.12
N SER A 226 -0.63 -9.46 -12.56
CA SER A 226 0.71 -9.12 -12.09
C SER A 226 1.10 -7.66 -12.41
N ALA A 227 0.77 -7.16 -13.59
CA ALA A 227 1.05 -5.78 -13.99
C ALA A 227 0.17 -4.78 -13.20
N LEU A 228 -1.11 -5.09 -13.00
CA LEU A 228 -2.03 -4.26 -12.21
C LEU A 228 -1.60 -4.17 -10.75
N LEU A 229 -1.23 -5.29 -10.13
CA LEU A 229 -0.72 -5.35 -8.76
C LEU A 229 0.62 -4.62 -8.65
N ALA A 230 1.54 -4.82 -9.60
CA ALA A 230 2.80 -4.08 -9.62
C ALA A 230 2.57 -2.56 -9.78
N HIS A 231 1.68 -2.12 -10.66
CA HIS A 231 1.29 -0.71 -10.81
C HIS A 231 0.72 -0.15 -9.48
N ALA A 232 -0.19 -0.89 -8.84
CA ALA A 232 -0.78 -0.50 -7.58
C ALA A 232 0.29 -0.28 -6.50
N LEU A 233 1.18 -1.24 -6.29
CA LEU A 233 2.21 -1.20 -5.26
C LEU A 233 3.31 -0.19 -5.60
N MET A 234 3.78 -0.11 -6.86
CA MET A 234 4.76 0.90 -7.30
C MET A 234 4.24 2.33 -7.19
N SER A 235 2.92 2.54 -7.20
CA SER A 235 2.31 3.85 -7.00
C SER A 235 2.38 4.35 -5.54
N ILE A 236 2.72 3.48 -4.59
CA ILE A 236 2.90 3.84 -3.18
C ILE A 236 4.22 4.59 -3.03
N GLY A 237 4.19 5.75 -2.35
CA GLY A 237 5.41 6.51 -2.09
C GLY A 237 6.47 5.66 -1.36
N ALA A 238 7.74 5.82 -1.75
CA ALA A 238 8.91 5.08 -1.26
C ALA A 238 9.05 3.63 -1.73
N VAL A 239 8.09 3.02 -2.40
CA VAL A 239 8.27 1.72 -3.05
C VAL A 239 9.24 1.87 -4.23
N LYS A 240 10.21 0.95 -4.36
CA LYS A 240 11.28 0.96 -5.36
C LYS A 240 11.33 -0.30 -6.23
N ALA A 241 10.78 -1.41 -5.74
CA ALA A 241 10.62 -2.63 -6.49
C ALA A 241 9.38 -3.38 -6.01
N VAL A 242 8.86 -4.23 -6.88
CA VAL A 242 7.75 -5.17 -6.59
C VAL A 242 8.15 -6.53 -7.15
N GLU A 243 7.91 -7.58 -6.38
CA GLU A 243 8.08 -8.97 -6.81
C GLU A 243 6.76 -9.73 -6.68
N ILE A 244 6.61 -10.74 -7.52
CA ILE A 244 5.48 -11.68 -7.50
C ILE A 244 6.07 -13.09 -7.56
N GLY A 245 5.57 -14.00 -6.70
CA GLY A 245 6.12 -15.34 -6.57
C GLY A 245 7.58 -15.32 -6.12
N ASP A 246 8.44 -16.06 -6.79
CA ASP A 246 9.88 -16.10 -6.49
C ASP A 246 10.63 -14.81 -6.92
N GLY A 247 9.94 -13.93 -7.67
CA GLY A 247 10.48 -12.61 -8.00
C GLY A 247 11.79 -12.69 -8.75
N ILE A 248 12.82 -11.93 -8.30
CA ILE A 248 14.13 -11.88 -8.97
C ILE A 248 14.89 -13.21 -8.88
N ALA A 249 14.57 -14.08 -7.91
CA ALA A 249 15.25 -15.36 -7.72
C ALA A 249 15.08 -16.31 -8.93
N VAL A 250 14.00 -16.16 -9.73
CA VAL A 250 13.77 -16.96 -10.94
C VAL A 250 14.90 -16.85 -11.96
N THR A 251 15.66 -15.74 -11.94
CA THR A 251 16.78 -15.53 -12.87
C THR A 251 17.94 -16.52 -12.66
N SER A 252 17.97 -17.19 -11.52
CA SER A 252 18.96 -18.20 -11.16
C SER A 252 18.43 -19.63 -11.28
N LEU A 253 17.16 -19.81 -11.67
CA LEU A 253 16.51 -21.11 -11.86
C LEU A 253 16.59 -21.55 -13.32
N ASN A 254 16.42 -22.85 -13.52
CA ASN A 254 16.19 -23.42 -14.85
C ASN A 254 14.69 -23.70 -15.00
N GLY A 255 14.16 -23.80 -16.23
CA GLY A 255 12.77 -24.09 -16.46
C GLY A 255 12.27 -25.37 -15.77
N SER A 256 13.13 -26.37 -15.60
CA SER A 256 12.82 -27.63 -14.88
C SER A 256 12.68 -27.45 -13.36
N THR A 257 13.20 -26.37 -12.79
CA THR A 257 13.12 -26.06 -11.34
C THR A 257 12.17 -24.91 -11.03
N ASP A 258 11.83 -24.10 -12.03
CA ASP A 258 10.89 -22.98 -11.92
C ASP A 258 9.44 -23.35 -12.27
N ASN A 259 9.24 -24.30 -13.20
CA ASN A 259 7.91 -24.63 -13.69
C ASN A 259 7.01 -25.24 -12.61
N ASP A 260 5.90 -24.59 -12.31
CA ASP A 260 4.86 -25.13 -11.43
C ASP A 260 4.09 -26.27 -12.10
N GLY A 261 4.30 -27.49 -11.65
CA GLY A 261 3.61 -28.68 -12.17
C GLY A 261 2.15 -28.71 -11.74
N PHE A 262 1.29 -29.36 -12.54
CA PHE A 262 -0.09 -29.64 -12.19
C PHE A 262 -0.29 -31.05 -11.66
N ALA A 263 -1.17 -31.23 -10.69
CA ALA A 263 -1.58 -32.49 -10.11
C ALA A 263 -3.09 -32.56 -9.91
N ILE A 264 -3.61 -33.80 -9.74
CA ILE A 264 -5.00 -33.96 -9.31
C ILE A 264 -5.01 -34.33 -7.83
N LYS A 265 -5.69 -33.53 -7.03
CA LYS A 265 -5.95 -33.81 -5.61
C LYS A 265 -7.44 -33.66 -5.34
N ASP A 266 -8.04 -34.70 -4.76
CA ASP A 266 -9.47 -34.77 -4.44
C ASP A 266 -10.39 -34.45 -5.67
N GLY A 267 -10.02 -34.93 -6.86
CA GLY A 267 -10.72 -34.69 -8.11
C GLY A 267 -10.59 -33.25 -8.68
N LYS A 268 -9.75 -32.42 -8.09
CA LYS A 268 -9.49 -31.03 -8.53
C LYS A 268 -8.07 -30.91 -9.08
N ILE A 269 -7.90 -30.04 -10.08
CA ILE A 269 -6.58 -29.65 -10.58
C ILE A 269 -5.95 -28.71 -9.54
N THR A 270 -4.74 -29.04 -9.10
CA THR A 270 -3.94 -28.26 -8.16
C THR A 270 -2.53 -28.13 -8.70
N LYS A 271 -1.73 -27.22 -8.13
CA LYS A 271 -0.29 -27.11 -8.43
C LYS A 271 0.55 -27.85 -7.40
N THR A 272 1.74 -28.29 -7.82
CA THR A 272 2.74 -28.96 -6.94
C THR A 272 3.71 -27.98 -6.30
N SER A 273 3.83 -26.77 -6.86
CA SER A 273 4.67 -25.66 -6.38
C SER A 273 3.97 -24.33 -6.68
N ASN A 274 4.56 -23.21 -6.28
CA ASN A 274 3.98 -21.88 -6.51
C ASN A 274 5.06 -20.80 -6.78
N HIS A 275 6.01 -21.13 -7.64
CA HIS A 275 7.07 -20.22 -8.07
C HIS A 275 6.51 -18.98 -8.77
N ALA A 276 5.45 -19.16 -9.58
CA ALA A 276 4.72 -18.09 -10.25
C ALA A 276 3.92 -17.17 -9.30
N GLY A 277 3.78 -17.53 -8.02
CA GLY A 277 3.07 -16.73 -7.03
C GLY A 277 1.59 -16.54 -7.33
N GLY A 278 0.88 -17.56 -7.82
CA GLY A 278 -0.56 -17.56 -8.04
C GLY A 278 -1.02 -16.89 -9.35
N ILE A 279 -0.10 -16.47 -10.22
CA ILE A 279 -0.43 -15.76 -11.47
C ILE A 279 0.37 -16.35 -12.62
N MET A 280 -0.31 -16.98 -13.59
CA MET A 280 0.29 -17.57 -14.78
C MET A 280 -0.29 -16.93 -16.03
N GLY A 281 0.59 -16.52 -16.95
CA GLY A 281 0.17 -15.83 -18.17
C GLY A 281 -0.56 -14.50 -17.94
N GLY A 282 -0.43 -13.91 -16.74
CA GLY A 282 -1.13 -12.68 -16.35
C GLY A 282 -2.49 -12.89 -15.68
N ILE A 283 -2.90 -14.15 -15.51
CA ILE A 283 -4.22 -14.55 -15.00
C ILE A 283 -4.03 -15.33 -13.70
N SER A 284 -4.87 -15.11 -12.69
CA SER A 284 -4.81 -15.87 -11.44
C SER A 284 -5.13 -17.34 -11.69
N ASP A 285 -4.42 -18.25 -11.03
CA ASP A 285 -4.55 -19.69 -11.20
C ASP A 285 -5.28 -20.40 -10.04
N GLY A 286 -5.74 -19.64 -9.03
CA GLY A 286 -6.42 -20.17 -7.85
C GLY A 286 -5.48 -20.52 -6.68
N SER A 287 -4.18 -20.48 -6.89
CA SER A 287 -3.18 -20.62 -5.81
C SER A 287 -3.04 -19.33 -5.01
N GLU A 288 -2.32 -19.41 -3.90
CA GLU A 288 -1.97 -18.22 -3.12
C GLU A 288 -1.19 -17.22 -3.97
N ILE A 289 -1.64 -15.95 -3.98
CA ILE A 289 -0.88 -14.86 -4.61
C ILE A 289 0.12 -14.34 -3.60
N VAL A 290 1.39 -14.28 -4.01
CA VAL A 290 2.51 -13.80 -3.17
C VAL A 290 3.14 -12.56 -3.81
N LEU A 291 3.12 -11.44 -3.07
CA LEU A 291 3.65 -10.14 -3.51
C LEU A 291 4.69 -9.64 -2.51
N ARG A 292 5.73 -8.95 -2.98
CA ARG A 292 6.66 -8.21 -2.14
C ARG A 292 6.82 -6.77 -2.62
N ALA A 293 6.81 -5.84 -1.67
CA ALA A 293 7.07 -4.42 -1.92
C ALA A 293 8.34 -4.00 -1.18
N TYR A 294 9.31 -3.45 -1.91
CA TYR A 294 10.60 -2.99 -1.41
C TYR A 294 10.55 -1.50 -1.16
N ILE A 295 10.77 -1.10 0.08
CA ILE A 295 10.61 0.28 0.54
C ILE A 295 11.95 0.89 0.88
N LYS A 296 12.28 2.04 0.26
CA LYS A 296 13.51 2.77 0.57
C LYS A 296 13.47 3.38 1.97
N PRO A 297 14.64 3.68 2.57
CA PRO A 297 14.71 4.48 3.79
C PRO A 297 14.01 5.83 3.67
N THR A 298 13.51 6.35 4.79
CA THR A 298 12.93 7.69 4.84
C THR A 298 14.00 8.74 4.51
N PRO A 299 13.80 9.60 3.51
CA PRO A 299 14.85 10.55 3.11
C PRO A 299 14.98 11.74 4.05
N SER A 300 14.03 11.97 4.96
CA SER A 300 14.09 13.00 5.98
C SER A 300 14.92 12.50 7.17
N ILE A 301 16.22 12.75 7.14
CA ILE A 301 17.17 12.43 8.21
C ILE A 301 17.78 13.70 8.76
N SER A 302 18.25 13.67 10.02
CA SER A 302 18.85 14.83 10.69
C SER A 302 20.35 14.98 10.44
N GLN A 303 20.95 14.08 9.64
CA GLN A 303 22.33 14.24 9.19
C GLN A 303 22.43 15.37 8.16
N PRO A 304 23.53 16.16 8.14
CA PRO A 304 23.77 17.15 7.09
C PRO A 304 23.86 16.50 5.72
N GLN A 305 23.09 17.01 4.78
CA GLN A 305 23.04 16.50 3.40
C GLN A 305 23.42 17.59 2.40
N GLN A 306 24.28 17.29 1.45
CA GLN A 306 24.63 18.21 0.37
C GLN A 306 23.50 18.32 -0.63
N THR A 307 23.12 19.55 -0.99
CA THR A 307 22.07 19.84 -1.95
C THR A 307 22.26 21.21 -2.59
N VAL A 308 21.24 21.72 -3.28
CA VAL A 308 21.26 23.02 -3.91
C VAL A 308 20.03 23.86 -3.52
N SER A 309 20.20 25.18 -3.52
CA SER A 309 19.09 26.12 -3.43
C SER A 309 18.35 26.24 -4.79
N LYS A 310 17.21 26.93 -4.80
CA LYS A 310 16.52 27.32 -6.04
C LYS A 310 17.37 28.26 -6.93
N ASP A 311 18.27 29.01 -6.31
CA ASP A 311 19.19 29.92 -6.99
C ASP A 311 20.43 29.18 -7.54
N LYS A 312 20.45 27.84 -7.48
CA LYS A 312 21.54 26.96 -7.96
C LYS A 312 22.83 27.05 -7.15
N GLU A 313 22.76 27.51 -5.89
CA GLU A 313 23.91 27.56 -5.01
C GLU A 313 24.03 26.25 -4.22
N PRO A 314 25.23 25.65 -4.11
CA PRO A 314 25.47 24.50 -3.26
C PRO A 314 25.24 24.86 -1.78
N ILE A 315 24.50 24.02 -1.08
CA ILE A 315 24.19 24.19 0.35
C ILE A 315 24.28 22.87 1.11
N SER A 316 24.54 22.95 2.40
CA SER A 316 24.34 21.84 3.32
C SER A 316 22.99 22.03 4.02
N LEU A 317 22.15 21.02 3.96
CA LEU A 317 20.80 21.03 4.51
C LEU A 317 20.67 19.99 5.61
N GLU A 318 20.25 20.41 6.79
CA GLU A 318 19.80 19.53 7.86
C GLU A 318 18.29 19.60 7.96
N ILE A 319 17.64 18.45 7.94
CA ILE A 319 16.18 18.37 8.01
C ILE A 319 15.80 18.06 9.46
N HIS A 320 15.48 19.11 10.21
CA HIS A 320 14.97 18.98 11.57
C HIS A 320 13.46 18.78 11.53
N GLY A 321 12.93 17.89 12.39
CA GLY A 321 11.50 17.66 12.47
C GLY A 321 11.14 16.28 13.02
N ARG A 322 9.82 15.98 13.01
CA ARG A 322 9.26 14.71 13.48
C ARG A 322 9.19 13.73 12.31
N HIS A 323 10.25 12.98 12.07
CA HIS A 323 10.32 12.01 10.98
C HIS A 323 10.25 10.58 11.49
N ASP A 324 9.73 9.68 10.68
CA ASP A 324 9.73 8.25 10.94
C ASP A 324 11.14 7.69 10.66
N PRO A 325 11.84 7.08 11.61
CA PRO A 325 13.10 6.36 11.32
C PRO A 325 12.86 5.13 10.44
N VAL A 326 11.64 4.61 10.40
CA VAL A 326 11.20 3.55 9.50
C VAL A 326 9.71 3.74 9.16
N ILE A 327 9.37 3.61 7.88
CA ILE A 327 7.96 3.72 7.43
C ILE A 327 7.33 2.36 7.12
N VAL A 328 8.12 1.29 7.09
CA VAL A 328 7.68 -0.06 6.69
C VAL A 328 6.45 -0.54 7.48
N PRO A 329 6.40 -0.45 8.81
CA PRO A 329 5.23 -0.91 9.58
C PRO A 329 3.93 -0.19 9.19
N ARG A 330 4.01 1.11 8.94
CA ARG A 330 2.85 1.91 8.51
C ARG A 330 2.42 1.63 7.08
N ALA A 331 3.36 1.17 6.25
CA ALA A 331 3.11 0.84 4.86
C ALA A 331 2.49 -0.56 4.67
N VAL A 332 2.53 -1.43 5.68
CA VAL A 332 1.90 -2.78 5.65
C VAL A 332 0.44 -2.68 5.22
N VAL A 333 -0.36 -1.89 5.93
CA VAL A 333 -1.79 -1.72 5.61
C VAL A 333 -2.03 -0.98 4.29
N VAL A 334 -1.06 -0.18 3.82
CA VAL A 334 -1.17 0.49 2.51
C VAL A 334 -0.99 -0.51 1.36
N VAL A 335 -0.01 -1.42 1.48
CA VAL A 335 0.20 -2.53 0.54
C VAL A 335 -1.03 -3.44 0.50
N GLU A 336 -1.55 -3.83 1.67
CA GLU A 336 -2.79 -4.61 1.81
C GLU A 336 -3.96 -3.94 1.09
N SER A 337 -4.17 -2.65 1.34
CA SER A 337 -5.26 -1.86 0.76
C SER A 337 -5.16 -1.75 -0.75
N MET A 338 -3.96 -1.51 -1.30
CA MET A 338 -3.77 -1.41 -2.75
C MET A 338 -3.96 -2.77 -3.43
N ALA A 339 -3.54 -3.87 -2.81
CA ALA A 339 -3.81 -5.22 -3.28
C ALA A 339 -5.32 -5.50 -3.28
N ALA A 340 -6.03 -5.14 -2.20
CA ALA A 340 -7.47 -5.33 -2.08
C ALA A 340 -8.25 -4.55 -3.16
N ILE A 341 -7.92 -3.27 -3.38
CA ILE A 341 -8.55 -2.44 -4.42
C ILE A 341 -8.35 -3.07 -5.80
N THR A 342 -7.12 -3.53 -6.10
CA THR A 342 -6.81 -4.14 -7.39
C THR A 342 -7.58 -5.43 -7.62
N LEU A 343 -7.70 -6.27 -6.60
CA LEU A 343 -8.45 -7.53 -6.71
C LEU A 343 -9.95 -7.30 -6.82
N ALA A 344 -10.52 -6.37 -6.05
CA ALA A 344 -11.94 -6.03 -6.15
C ALA A 344 -12.28 -5.51 -7.57
N ASP A 345 -11.42 -4.65 -8.13
CA ASP A 345 -11.57 -4.17 -9.50
C ASP A 345 -11.48 -5.32 -10.51
N ALA A 346 -10.46 -6.18 -10.41
CA ALA A 346 -10.27 -7.33 -11.29
C ALA A 346 -11.45 -8.34 -11.23
N LEU A 347 -12.02 -8.57 -10.05
CA LEU A 347 -13.21 -9.40 -9.87
C LEU A 347 -14.41 -8.83 -10.63
N PHE A 348 -14.67 -7.53 -10.49
CA PHE A 348 -15.80 -6.89 -11.17
C PHE A 348 -15.61 -6.79 -12.68
N VAL A 349 -14.38 -6.59 -13.17
CA VAL A 349 -14.07 -6.68 -14.60
C VAL A 349 -14.33 -8.09 -15.12
N ASN A 350 -13.95 -9.12 -14.37
CA ASN A 350 -14.09 -10.53 -14.79
C ASN A 350 -15.54 -11.04 -14.82
N MET A 351 -16.52 -10.37 -14.21
CA MET A 351 -17.91 -10.84 -14.14
C MET A 351 -18.52 -11.13 -15.52
N SER A 352 -18.16 -10.36 -16.54
CA SER A 352 -18.69 -10.50 -17.91
C SER A 352 -17.77 -11.25 -18.88
N SER A 353 -16.70 -11.91 -18.40
CA SER A 353 -15.71 -12.58 -19.27
C SER A 353 -16.25 -13.85 -19.95
N GLN A 354 -17.35 -14.42 -19.46
CA GLN A 354 -17.98 -15.62 -20.02
C GLN A 354 -19.46 -15.38 -20.30
N ILE A 355 -19.92 -15.71 -21.52
CA ILE A 355 -21.31 -15.47 -21.92
C ILE A 355 -22.30 -16.25 -21.04
N ASP A 356 -21.92 -17.42 -20.55
CA ASP A 356 -22.79 -18.24 -19.69
C ASP A 356 -23.04 -17.54 -18.35
N ARG A 357 -22.03 -16.90 -17.73
CA ARG A 357 -22.22 -16.07 -16.53
C ARG A 357 -23.20 -14.91 -16.77
N VAL A 358 -23.12 -14.27 -17.93
CA VAL A 358 -24.05 -13.20 -18.32
C VAL A 358 -25.47 -13.77 -18.49
N ARG A 359 -25.61 -14.94 -19.12
CA ARG A 359 -26.91 -15.62 -19.27
C ARG A 359 -27.51 -16.00 -17.92
N ASP A 360 -26.71 -16.58 -17.02
CA ASP A 360 -27.17 -17.02 -15.70
C ASP A 360 -27.64 -15.83 -14.84
N PHE A 361 -27.00 -14.68 -14.99
CA PHE A 361 -27.41 -13.47 -14.29
C PHE A 361 -28.73 -12.88 -14.82
N TYR A 362 -28.96 -12.84 -16.15
CA TYR A 362 -30.11 -12.18 -16.77
C TYR A 362 -31.25 -13.10 -17.15
N ARG A 363 -31.07 -14.41 -17.22
CA ARG A 363 -32.10 -15.40 -17.60
C ARG A 363 -32.60 -16.20 -16.39
N LYS A 364 -32.94 -15.49 -15.29
CA LYS A 364 -33.59 -16.12 -14.13
C LYS A 364 -35.05 -16.45 -14.45
#